data_18558de5445480dca557135c823251ff
#
_entry.id   18558de5445480dca557135c823251ff
#
_cell.length_a   1.000
_cell.length_b   1.000
_cell.length_c   1.000
_cell.angle_alpha   90.00
_cell.angle_beta   90.00
_cell.angle_gamma   90.00
#
_symmetry.space_group_name_H-M   'P 1'
#
loop_
_entity.id
_entity.type
_entity.pdbx_description
1 polymer ?
#
loop_
_entity_poly.entity_id
_entity_poly.type
_entity_poly.pdbx_seq_one_letter_code
_entity_poly.pdbx_strand_id
1 'polypeptide(L)'
;MKRNMKNWLSEMIGAERKKALPILSFPSVSLLGISVRELISSSDRQSEGMNRVAERVNAAAAVSLMDLSVEAECFGADISFSDDEVPTVIGRLIHDEEEAESMAVPEVGTARSGIYIDAIRKATETICDRPVLAGMIGPFSLAARLLDVSEIMMDCYDDPDLVYTVLEKCTAFLIEYAKAYKTAGANGILMAEPVAGMLSPTLEKEFSSPYVKRIVDAVQDDDFIVIYHNCGDNVLLMTESILSNGAAAYHFGNSINMADMLERMPSDVVIMGNVDPAGVLRNGTTETVKEETLRVMNICCSYANFIISSGCDIPHATPWENIDAFFSAVDEYYDE
;
A
#
# COMPACT_ATOMS: atom_id res chain seq x y z
N MET A 1 15.98 11.06 8.88
CA MET A 1 16.84 11.97 8.04
C MET A 1 16.04 12.34 6.80
N LYS A 2 15.97 13.64 6.44
CA LYS A 2 15.36 14.01 5.16
C LYS A 2 16.15 13.40 4.02
N ARG A 3 15.47 12.68 3.14
CA ARG A 3 16.03 11.95 2.01
C ARG A 3 15.35 12.49 0.73
N ASN A 4 16.12 12.85 -0.29
CA ASN A 4 15.52 13.23 -1.56
C ASN A 4 14.96 12.00 -2.27
N MET A 5 13.65 11.86 -2.29
CA MET A 5 12.95 10.68 -2.81
C MET A 5 12.89 10.65 -4.33
N LYS A 6 12.94 11.81 -4.98
CA LYS A 6 13.06 11.88 -6.44
C LYS A 6 14.41 11.30 -6.91
N ASN A 7 15.48 11.64 -6.22
CA ASN A 7 16.80 11.05 -6.51
C ASN A 7 16.79 9.55 -6.20
N TRP A 8 16.17 9.12 -5.10
CA TRP A 8 16.07 7.71 -4.74
C TRP A 8 15.35 6.87 -5.82
N LEU A 9 14.24 7.38 -6.41
CA LEU A 9 13.58 6.72 -7.53
C LEU A 9 14.48 6.65 -8.76
N SER A 10 15.21 7.72 -9.07
CA SER A 10 16.15 7.74 -10.19
C SER A 10 17.30 6.75 -9.98
N GLU A 11 17.81 6.63 -8.76
CA GLU A 11 18.82 5.64 -8.36
C GLU A 11 18.31 4.21 -8.52
N MET A 12 17.04 3.95 -8.14
CA MET A 12 16.40 2.64 -8.35
C MET A 12 16.34 2.24 -9.83
N ILE A 13 16.00 3.20 -10.71
CA ILE A 13 15.96 2.96 -12.17
C ILE A 13 17.37 2.71 -12.70
N GLY A 14 18.35 3.50 -12.28
CA GLY A 14 19.73 3.45 -12.75
C GLY A 14 20.60 2.34 -12.16
N ALA A 15 20.14 1.65 -11.13
CA ALA A 15 20.91 0.61 -10.46
C ALA A 15 21.06 -0.64 -11.35
N GLU A 16 22.30 -1.13 -11.48
CA GLU A 16 22.57 -2.43 -12.12
C GLU A 16 22.06 -3.59 -11.28
N ARG A 17 22.24 -3.50 -9.94
CA ARG A 17 21.70 -4.44 -8.96
C ARG A 17 20.61 -3.76 -8.15
N LYS A 18 19.38 -4.23 -8.26
CA LYS A 18 18.23 -3.63 -7.61
C LYS A 18 17.84 -4.39 -6.36
N LYS A 19 17.40 -3.65 -5.34
CA LYS A 19 16.82 -4.22 -4.14
C LYS A 19 15.31 -4.44 -4.35
N ALA A 20 14.78 -5.55 -3.84
CA ALA A 20 13.35 -5.77 -3.79
C ALA A 20 12.65 -4.77 -2.86
N LEU A 21 11.38 -4.47 -3.15
CA LEU A 21 10.54 -3.65 -2.29
C LEU A 21 9.19 -4.35 -2.05
N PRO A 22 9.15 -5.48 -1.31
CA PRO A 22 7.88 -6.12 -0.97
C PRO A 22 7.11 -5.30 0.07
N ILE A 23 5.77 -5.42 0.07
CA ILE A 23 4.94 -4.92 1.16
C ILE A 23 5.05 -5.94 2.30
N LEU A 24 6.00 -5.69 3.19
CA LEU A 24 6.42 -6.64 4.22
C LEU A 24 6.41 -5.98 5.59
N SER A 25 5.34 -6.22 6.34
CA SER A 25 5.16 -5.65 7.66
C SER A 25 4.55 -6.63 8.67
N PHE A 26 3.38 -7.20 8.39
CA PHE A 26 2.67 -8.10 9.31
C PHE A 26 3.44 -9.36 9.72
N PRO A 27 4.30 -10.00 8.90
CA PRO A 27 5.12 -11.13 9.34
C PRO A 27 6.06 -10.81 10.52
N SER A 28 6.25 -9.54 10.87
CA SER A 28 6.97 -9.13 12.08
C SER A 28 6.39 -9.68 13.38
N VAL A 29 5.08 -10.06 13.41
CA VAL A 29 4.45 -10.69 14.59
C VAL A 29 5.20 -11.93 15.05
N SER A 30 5.66 -12.76 14.12
CA SER A 30 6.43 -13.97 14.45
C SER A 30 7.85 -13.66 14.93
N LEU A 31 8.47 -12.58 14.46
CA LEU A 31 9.78 -12.12 14.96
C LEU A 31 9.70 -11.56 16.38
N LEU A 32 8.54 -10.98 16.74
CA LEU A 32 8.29 -10.41 18.05
C LEU A 32 7.66 -11.40 19.03
N GLY A 33 7.07 -12.50 18.52
CA GLY A 33 6.33 -13.47 19.33
C GLY A 33 5.03 -12.89 19.92
N ILE A 34 4.34 -12.04 19.16
CA ILE A 34 3.12 -11.34 19.55
C ILE A 34 1.97 -11.63 18.57
N SER A 35 0.74 -11.31 18.98
CA SER A 35 -0.44 -11.39 18.13
C SER A 35 -0.54 -10.19 17.17
N VAL A 36 -1.36 -10.33 16.11
CA VAL A 36 -1.72 -9.20 15.24
C VAL A 36 -2.39 -8.09 16.04
N ARG A 37 -3.29 -8.43 16.97
CA ARG A 37 -3.96 -7.46 17.85
C ARG A 37 -2.97 -6.64 18.68
N GLU A 38 -1.95 -7.28 19.27
CA GLU A 38 -0.91 -6.57 20.03
C GLU A 38 -0.09 -5.65 19.11
N LEU A 39 0.22 -6.09 17.89
CA LEU A 39 0.97 -5.28 16.93
C LEU A 39 0.21 -4.02 16.53
N ILE A 40 -1.05 -4.14 16.12
CA ILE A 40 -1.87 -3.00 15.63
C ILE A 40 -2.27 -2.03 16.74
N SER A 41 -2.20 -2.44 18.00
CA SER A 41 -2.62 -1.64 19.16
C SER A 41 -1.48 -0.87 19.82
N SER A 42 -0.25 -0.96 19.33
CA SER A 42 0.92 -0.35 19.97
C SER A 42 1.92 0.21 18.96
N SER A 43 2.16 1.51 19.03
CA SER A 43 3.18 2.19 18.22
C SER A 43 4.60 1.66 18.49
N ASP A 44 4.91 1.25 19.73
CA ASP A 44 6.19 0.65 20.09
C ASP A 44 6.36 -0.71 19.38
N ARG A 45 5.32 -1.55 19.40
CA ARG A 45 5.38 -2.86 18.73
C ARG A 45 5.46 -2.74 17.22
N GLN A 46 4.72 -1.79 16.63
CA GLN A 46 4.81 -1.53 15.19
C GLN A 46 6.22 -1.08 14.79
N SER A 47 6.79 -0.09 15.49
CA SER A 47 8.13 0.39 15.18
C SER A 47 9.20 -0.67 15.44
N GLU A 48 9.10 -1.47 16.52
CA GLU A 48 9.97 -2.61 16.77
C GLU A 48 9.86 -3.65 15.65
N GLY A 49 8.64 -3.97 15.21
CA GLY A 49 8.40 -4.88 14.08
C GLY A 49 9.08 -4.41 12.80
N MET A 50 8.90 -3.13 12.45
CA MET A 50 9.58 -2.53 11.30
C MET A 50 11.11 -2.60 11.41
N ASN A 51 11.67 -2.36 12.59
CA ASN A 51 13.11 -2.49 12.83
C ASN A 51 13.59 -3.94 12.62
N ARG A 52 12.88 -4.93 13.21
CA ARG A 52 13.24 -6.35 13.06
C ARG A 52 13.21 -6.82 11.61
N VAL A 53 12.22 -6.36 10.84
CA VAL A 53 12.17 -6.62 9.39
C VAL A 53 13.35 -5.95 8.68
N ALA A 54 13.64 -4.68 8.98
CA ALA A 54 14.74 -3.94 8.35
C ALA A 54 16.12 -4.53 8.67
N GLU A 55 16.32 -5.06 9.89
CA GLU A 55 17.55 -5.78 10.28
C GLU A 55 17.70 -7.12 9.56
N ARG A 56 16.58 -7.82 9.28
CA ARG A 56 16.59 -9.15 8.70
C ARG A 56 16.79 -9.16 7.19
N VAL A 57 16.15 -8.23 6.47
CA VAL A 57 16.13 -8.23 5.01
C VAL A 57 16.65 -6.94 4.40
N ASN A 58 17.32 -7.07 3.24
CA ASN A 58 17.88 -5.92 2.53
C ASN A 58 16.88 -5.34 1.52
N ALA A 59 15.69 -4.95 1.99
CA ALA A 59 14.68 -4.30 1.15
C ALA A 59 15.05 -2.85 0.78
N ALA A 60 14.52 -2.35 -0.33
CA ALA A 60 14.77 -0.98 -0.81
C ALA A 60 14.18 0.10 0.11
N ALA A 61 13.09 -0.22 0.82
CA ALA A 61 12.47 0.64 1.84
C ALA A 61 11.90 -0.21 2.98
N ALA A 62 11.63 0.39 4.13
CA ALA A 62 10.82 -0.18 5.19
C ALA A 62 9.38 0.32 5.01
N VAL A 63 8.41 -0.59 5.06
CA VAL A 63 6.98 -0.29 4.88
C VAL A 63 6.26 -0.58 6.19
N SER A 64 5.34 0.30 6.62
CA SER A 64 4.50 0.05 7.80
C SER A 64 3.32 -0.88 7.47
N LEU A 65 2.49 -1.15 8.47
CA LEU A 65 1.32 -2.01 8.31
C LEU A 65 0.33 -1.46 7.26
N MET A 66 -0.19 -2.36 6.42
CA MET A 66 -1.27 -2.09 5.47
C MET A 66 -2.62 -2.47 6.10
N ASP A 67 -2.93 -1.90 7.25
CA ASP A 67 -4.21 -2.09 7.93
C ASP A 67 -5.25 -1.09 7.39
N LEU A 68 -5.99 -1.51 6.38
CA LEU A 68 -6.97 -0.68 5.67
C LEU A 68 -8.29 -0.47 6.44
N SER A 69 -8.30 -0.71 7.75
CA SER A 69 -9.44 -0.47 8.63
C SER A 69 -9.27 0.79 9.50
N VAL A 70 -8.04 1.29 9.64
CA VAL A 70 -7.69 2.39 10.55
C VAL A 70 -8.44 3.67 10.21
N GLU A 71 -8.49 4.01 8.93
CA GLU A 71 -9.11 5.24 8.47
C GLU A 71 -10.63 5.17 8.59
N ALA A 72 -11.22 4.00 8.28
CA ALA A 72 -12.67 3.80 8.47
C ALA A 72 -13.08 3.85 9.96
N GLU A 73 -12.22 3.32 10.86
CA GLU A 73 -12.41 3.43 12.31
C GLU A 73 -12.44 4.89 12.76
N CYS A 74 -11.63 5.77 12.16
CA CYS A 74 -11.66 7.20 12.49
C CYS A 74 -13.00 7.84 12.14
N PHE A 75 -13.67 7.39 11.09
CA PHE A 75 -15.03 7.84 10.73
C PHE A 75 -16.13 7.23 11.61
N GLY A 76 -15.80 6.25 12.45
CA GLY A 76 -16.73 5.59 13.36
C GLY A 76 -17.27 4.26 12.84
N ALA A 77 -16.66 3.67 11.81
CA ALA A 77 -17.02 2.34 11.36
C ALA A 77 -16.69 1.26 12.40
N ASP A 78 -17.52 0.25 12.51
CA ASP A 78 -17.29 -0.89 13.38
C ASP A 78 -16.18 -1.79 12.83
N ILE A 79 -15.24 -2.16 13.70
CA ILE A 79 -14.07 -2.96 13.32
C ILE A 79 -14.11 -4.32 14.04
N SER A 80 -13.96 -5.39 13.27
CA SER A 80 -13.71 -6.72 13.80
C SER A 80 -12.21 -6.91 14.05
N PHE A 81 -11.87 -7.22 15.29
CA PHE A 81 -10.50 -7.48 15.73
C PHE A 81 -10.30 -8.98 16.03
N SER A 82 -9.18 -9.50 15.57
CA SER A 82 -8.73 -10.87 15.84
C SER A 82 -7.28 -10.87 16.34
N ASP A 83 -6.88 -11.91 17.06
CA ASP A 83 -5.49 -12.09 17.45
C ASP A 83 -4.64 -12.58 16.27
N ASP A 84 -5.27 -13.28 15.32
CA ASP A 84 -4.58 -14.01 14.24
C ASP A 84 -4.92 -13.46 12.83
N GLU A 85 -5.65 -12.34 12.73
CA GLU A 85 -6.01 -11.78 11.43
C GLU A 85 -5.97 -10.24 11.44
N VAL A 86 -5.70 -9.67 10.28
CA VAL A 86 -5.75 -8.22 10.05
C VAL A 86 -7.19 -7.73 10.26
N PRO A 87 -7.41 -6.61 10.96
CA PRO A 87 -8.74 -6.09 11.22
C PRO A 87 -9.55 -5.81 9.95
N THR A 88 -10.85 -6.02 10.04
CA THR A 88 -11.78 -5.73 8.95
C THR A 88 -12.92 -4.85 9.39
N VAL A 89 -13.38 -3.97 8.50
CA VAL A 89 -14.61 -3.19 8.71
C VAL A 89 -15.82 -4.12 8.58
N ILE A 90 -16.77 -3.97 9.47
CA ILE A 90 -18.03 -4.73 9.48
C ILE A 90 -19.23 -3.79 9.34
N GLY A 91 -20.22 -4.22 8.54
CA GLY A 91 -21.42 -3.44 8.30
C GLY A 91 -21.20 -2.26 7.34
N ARG A 92 -22.22 -1.42 7.27
CA ARG A 92 -22.28 -0.20 6.48
C ARG A 92 -22.47 0.97 7.45
N LEU A 93 -21.66 2.01 7.33
CA LEU A 93 -21.75 3.19 8.20
C LEU A 93 -22.70 4.24 7.63
N ILE A 94 -22.69 4.45 6.33
CA ILE A 94 -23.45 5.49 5.60
C ILE A 94 -24.48 4.82 4.69
N HIS A 95 -25.75 5.18 4.84
CA HIS A 95 -26.85 4.53 4.12
C HIS A 95 -27.55 5.43 3.09
N ASP A 96 -27.43 6.77 3.24
CA ASP A 96 -28.08 7.75 2.39
C ASP A 96 -27.33 9.09 2.35
N GLU A 97 -27.79 10.01 1.50
CA GLU A 97 -27.21 11.34 1.35
C GLU A 97 -27.26 12.18 2.65
N GLU A 98 -28.31 12.08 3.46
CA GLU A 98 -28.45 12.86 4.71
C GLU A 98 -27.37 12.44 5.72
N GLU A 99 -27.12 11.13 5.84
CA GLU A 99 -26.04 10.60 6.68
C GLU A 99 -24.66 11.00 6.11
N ALA A 100 -24.47 10.94 4.80
CA ALA A 100 -23.25 11.37 4.14
C ALA A 100 -22.98 12.87 4.35
N GLU A 101 -23.98 13.72 4.18
CA GLU A 101 -23.86 15.17 4.42
C GLU A 101 -23.54 15.49 5.88
N SER A 102 -24.19 14.80 6.82
CA SER A 102 -23.98 15.02 8.27
C SER A 102 -22.66 14.44 8.81
N MET A 103 -22.04 13.48 8.09
CA MET A 103 -20.78 12.85 8.49
C MET A 103 -19.68 13.90 8.66
N ALA A 104 -19.10 14.04 9.84
CA ALA A 104 -17.95 14.92 10.06
C ALA A 104 -16.66 14.28 9.53
N VAL A 105 -15.76 15.10 8.98
CA VAL A 105 -14.38 14.66 8.73
C VAL A 105 -13.66 14.56 10.09
N PRO A 106 -13.17 13.37 10.47
CA PRO A 106 -12.52 13.19 11.76
C PRO A 106 -11.19 13.94 11.85
N GLU A 107 -10.77 14.27 13.07
CA GLU A 107 -9.43 14.78 13.31
C GLU A 107 -8.41 13.64 13.21
N VAL A 108 -7.25 13.93 12.62
CA VAL A 108 -6.12 13.00 12.56
C VAL A 108 -5.60 12.77 13.99
N GLY A 109 -5.35 11.52 14.33
CA GLY A 109 -5.04 11.08 15.70
C GLY A 109 -6.23 10.44 16.42
N THR A 110 -7.43 10.52 15.84
CA THR A 110 -8.62 9.80 16.33
C THR A 110 -8.42 8.29 16.15
N ALA A 111 -9.03 7.50 17.03
CA ALA A 111 -8.95 6.05 17.05
C ALA A 111 -7.49 5.55 16.95
N ARG A 112 -7.20 4.53 16.11
CA ARG A 112 -5.84 3.99 15.95
C ARG A 112 -4.92 4.84 15.06
N SER A 113 -5.40 5.86 14.34
CA SER A 113 -4.55 6.65 13.45
C SER A 113 -3.37 7.32 14.18
N GLY A 114 -3.57 7.76 15.43
CA GLY A 114 -2.50 8.29 16.26
C GLY A 114 -1.40 7.26 16.59
N ILE A 115 -1.76 5.99 16.77
CA ILE A 115 -0.82 4.89 17.00
C ILE A 115 0.08 4.69 15.77
N TYR A 116 -0.50 4.72 14.57
CA TYR A 116 0.21 4.52 13.31
C TYR A 116 1.16 5.68 12.99
N ILE A 117 0.74 6.93 13.25
CA ILE A 117 1.62 8.10 13.10
C ILE A 117 2.81 8.01 14.07
N ASP A 118 2.56 7.67 15.34
CA ASP A 118 3.62 7.55 16.35
C ASP A 118 4.58 6.38 16.03
N ALA A 119 4.08 5.29 15.48
CA ALA A 119 4.90 4.17 15.01
C ALA A 119 5.86 4.60 13.90
N ILE A 120 5.39 5.36 12.92
CA ILE A 120 6.23 5.92 11.85
C ILE A 120 7.29 6.85 12.43
N ARG A 121 6.91 7.76 13.33
CA ARG A 121 7.86 8.66 13.97
C ARG A 121 9.00 7.88 14.65
N LYS A 122 8.68 6.85 15.44
CA LYS A 122 9.66 6.00 16.11
C LYS A 122 10.52 5.21 15.13
N ALA A 123 9.92 4.65 14.08
CA ALA A 123 10.65 3.89 13.07
C ALA A 123 11.63 4.78 12.30
N THR A 124 11.30 6.03 11.99
CA THR A 124 12.19 6.97 11.29
C THR A 124 13.37 7.45 12.14
N GLU A 125 13.28 7.35 13.47
CA GLU A 125 14.40 7.63 14.38
C GLU A 125 15.45 6.52 14.38
N THR A 126 15.05 5.30 14.06
CA THR A 126 15.89 4.09 14.15
C THR A 126 16.32 3.53 12.81
N ILE A 127 15.42 3.52 11.80
CA ILE A 127 15.72 3.05 10.45
C ILE A 127 16.29 4.22 9.64
N CYS A 128 17.64 4.28 9.56
CA CYS A 128 18.35 5.38 8.92
C CYS A 128 18.98 5.02 7.56
N ASP A 129 19.10 3.72 7.24
CA ASP A 129 19.78 3.21 6.05
C ASP A 129 18.93 3.21 4.78
N ARG A 130 17.63 3.22 4.94
CA ARG A 130 16.61 3.17 3.84
C ARG A 130 15.43 4.10 4.10
N PRO A 131 14.61 4.43 3.08
CA PRO A 131 13.36 5.16 3.29
C PRO A 131 12.38 4.38 4.17
N VAL A 132 11.56 5.13 4.93
CA VAL A 132 10.41 4.61 5.68
C VAL A 132 9.14 5.10 5.00
N LEU A 133 8.29 4.17 4.57
CA LEU A 133 7.02 4.41 3.90
C LEU A 133 5.86 4.01 4.80
N ALA A 134 4.85 4.87 4.91
CA ALA A 134 3.64 4.57 5.67
C ALA A 134 2.58 3.93 4.78
N GLY A 135 1.92 2.88 5.26
CA GLY A 135 0.73 2.30 4.63
C GLY A 135 -0.48 3.19 4.86
N MET A 136 -1.31 3.36 3.84
CA MET A 136 -2.54 4.14 3.89
C MET A 136 -3.55 3.60 2.87
N ILE A 137 -4.85 3.61 3.22
CA ILE A 137 -5.90 3.32 2.24
C ILE A 137 -6.06 4.50 1.27
N GLY A 138 -6.54 4.23 0.05
CA GLY A 138 -6.91 5.27 -0.89
C GLY A 138 -8.38 5.70 -0.78
N PRO A 139 -8.76 6.83 -1.41
CA PRO A 139 -10.05 7.48 -1.19
C PRO A 139 -11.26 6.62 -1.59
N PHE A 140 -11.23 5.95 -2.75
CA PHE A 140 -12.35 5.12 -3.18
C PHE A 140 -12.50 3.87 -2.32
N SER A 141 -11.38 3.24 -1.96
CA SER A 141 -11.39 2.07 -1.07
C SER A 141 -11.85 2.43 0.34
N LEU A 142 -11.53 3.63 0.84
CA LEU A 142 -12.06 4.11 2.11
C LEU A 142 -13.57 4.38 2.01
N ALA A 143 -14.04 5.06 0.98
CA ALA A 143 -15.47 5.27 0.74
C ALA A 143 -16.23 3.94 0.68
N ALA A 144 -15.65 2.93 0.00
CA ALA A 144 -16.22 1.58 -0.05
C ALA A 144 -16.28 0.88 1.32
N ARG A 145 -15.39 1.20 2.25
CA ARG A 145 -15.48 0.69 3.63
C ARG A 145 -16.60 1.35 4.43
N LEU A 146 -16.96 2.58 4.09
CA LEU A 146 -18.04 3.31 4.79
C LEU A 146 -19.43 3.01 4.19
N LEU A 147 -19.49 2.81 2.87
CA LEU A 147 -20.74 2.56 2.12
C LEU A 147 -21.08 1.08 1.93
N ASP A 148 -20.19 0.14 2.23
CA ASP A 148 -20.10 -1.24 1.76
C ASP A 148 -19.62 -1.35 0.30
N VAL A 149 -18.78 -2.38 0.05
CA VAL A 149 -18.15 -2.58 -1.27
C VAL A 149 -19.16 -2.86 -2.38
N SER A 150 -20.23 -3.62 -2.07
CA SER A 150 -21.24 -3.96 -3.07
C SER A 150 -22.17 -2.78 -3.36
N GLU A 151 -22.52 -2.03 -2.32
CA GLU A 151 -23.42 -0.88 -2.42
C GLU A 151 -22.76 0.25 -3.21
N ILE A 152 -21.53 0.64 -2.90
CA ILE A 152 -20.84 1.72 -3.62
C ILE A 152 -20.71 1.44 -5.13
N MET A 153 -20.58 0.16 -5.53
CA MET A 153 -20.54 -0.21 -6.94
C MET A 153 -21.87 0.07 -7.66
N MET A 154 -23.00 -0.06 -6.94
CA MET A 154 -24.32 0.30 -7.46
C MET A 154 -24.53 1.81 -7.35
N ASP A 155 -24.20 2.42 -6.23
CA ASP A 155 -24.36 3.85 -5.96
C ASP A 155 -23.58 4.73 -6.97
N CYS A 156 -22.44 4.26 -7.51
CA CYS A 156 -21.77 4.95 -8.62
C CYS A 156 -22.65 5.19 -9.87
N TYR A 157 -23.70 4.39 -10.05
CA TYR A 157 -24.67 4.54 -11.14
C TYR A 157 -26.00 5.13 -10.68
N ASP A 158 -26.49 4.68 -9.53
CA ASP A 158 -27.84 4.96 -9.05
C ASP A 158 -27.92 6.22 -8.19
N ASP A 159 -26.86 6.52 -7.43
CA ASP A 159 -26.75 7.66 -6.52
C ASP A 159 -25.32 8.23 -6.47
N PRO A 160 -24.82 8.79 -7.60
CA PRO A 160 -23.44 9.30 -7.64
C PRO A 160 -23.18 10.48 -6.70
N ASP A 161 -24.18 11.26 -6.32
CA ASP A 161 -24.05 12.41 -5.42
C ASP A 161 -23.72 11.96 -4.00
N LEU A 162 -24.30 10.84 -3.54
CA LEU A 162 -23.90 10.17 -2.31
C LEU A 162 -22.41 9.79 -2.34
N VAL A 163 -21.96 9.14 -3.41
CA VAL A 163 -20.57 8.70 -3.56
C VAL A 163 -19.60 9.88 -3.57
N TYR A 164 -19.93 10.95 -4.31
CA TYR A 164 -19.12 12.17 -4.34
C TYR A 164 -18.99 12.80 -2.95
N THR A 165 -20.08 12.89 -2.20
CA THR A 165 -20.09 13.47 -0.86
C THR A 165 -19.17 12.70 0.08
N VAL A 166 -19.22 11.37 0.08
CA VAL A 166 -18.36 10.52 0.88
C VAL A 166 -16.89 10.62 0.44
N LEU A 167 -16.61 10.59 -0.87
CA LEU A 167 -15.26 10.72 -1.41
C LEU A 167 -14.60 12.06 -1.06
N GLU A 168 -15.35 13.16 -1.09
CA GLU A 168 -14.85 14.48 -0.66
C GLU A 168 -14.34 14.45 0.79
N LYS A 169 -15.11 13.85 1.70
CA LYS A 169 -14.77 13.76 3.12
C LYS A 169 -13.62 12.78 3.37
N CYS A 170 -13.63 11.62 2.72
CA CYS A 170 -12.53 10.67 2.75
C CYS A 170 -11.22 11.31 2.28
N THR A 171 -11.25 12.01 1.14
CA THR A 171 -10.07 12.67 0.57
C THR A 171 -9.54 13.77 1.49
N ALA A 172 -10.43 14.57 2.08
CA ALA A 172 -10.03 15.61 3.02
C ALA A 172 -9.30 15.02 4.25
N PHE A 173 -9.82 13.93 4.83
CA PHE A 173 -9.16 13.22 5.92
C PHE A 173 -7.80 12.65 5.50
N LEU A 174 -7.73 11.96 4.36
CA LEU A 174 -6.52 11.30 3.89
C LEU A 174 -5.39 12.29 3.56
N ILE A 175 -5.72 13.49 3.08
CA ILE A 175 -4.74 14.57 2.88
C ILE A 175 -4.09 14.95 4.22
N GLU A 176 -4.88 15.17 5.26
CA GLU A 176 -4.33 15.54 6.57
C GLU A 176 -3.58 14.37 7.23
N TYR A 177 -4.04 13.14 7.02
CA TYR A 177 -3.37 11.95 7.52
C TYR A 177 -2.00 11.74 6.84
N ALA A 178 -1.93 11.89 5.51
CA ALA A 178 -0.66 11.85 4.78
C ALA A 178 0.31 12.97 5.20
N LYS A 179 -0.20 14.20 5.47
CA LYS A 179 0.60 15.29 6.04
C LYS A 179 1.12 14.98 7.44
N ALA A 180 0.35 14.28 8.25
CA ALA A 180 0.78 13.84 9.58
C ALA A 180 1.92 12.80 9.47
N TYR A 181 1.84 11.84 8.56
CA TYR A 181 2.94 10.91 8.27
C TYR A 181 4.21 11.64 7.79
N LYS A 182 4.05 12.61 6.89
CA LYS A 182 5.15 13.46 6.44
C LYS A 182 5.81 14.21 7.59
N THR A 183 5.00 14.77 8.49
CA THR A 183 5.47 15.47 9.70
C THR A 183 6.15 14.51 10.68
N ALA A 184 5.70 13.27 10.79
CA ALA A 184 6.31 12.21 11.59
C ALA A 184 7.66 11.72 11.03
N GLY A 185 8.04 12.17 9.82
CA GLY A 185 9.34 11.88 9.20
C GLY A 185 9.32 10.79 8.14
N ALA A 186 8.15 10.27 7.75
CA ALA A 186 8.04 9.35 6.62
C ALA A 186 8.61 9.97 5.34
N ASN A 187 9.18 9.12 4.49
CA ASN A 187 9.68 9.50 3.17
C ASN A 187 8.62 9.34 2.07
N GLY A 188 7.45 8.85 2.41
CA GLY A 188 6.31 8.67 1.51
C GLY A 188 5.23 7.81 2.11
N ILE A 189 4.18 7.64 1.32
CA ILE A 189 3.10 6.70 1.60
C ILE A 189 3.01 5.66 0.49
N LEU A 190 2.61 4.44 0.87
CA LEU A 190 2.12 3.41 -0.02
C LEU A 190 0.61 3.40 0.12
N MET A 191 -0.08 3.94 -0.89
CA MET A 191 -1.54 4.13 -0.90
C MET A 191 -2.22 2.98 -1.60
N ALA A 192 -3.04 2.21 -0.90
CA ALA A 192 -3.74 1.05 -1.43
C ALA A 192 -5.16 1.38 -1.89
N GLU A 193 -5.45 1.10 -3.16
CA GLU A 193 -6.75 1.25 -3.81
C GLU A 193 -7.30 -0.09 -4.36
N PRO A 194 -7.45 -1.13 -3.52
CA PRO A 194 -7.87 -2.44 -4.02
C PRO A 194 -9.29 -2.42 -4.60
N VAL A 195 -10.21 -1.64 -4.03
CA VAL A 195 -11.61 -1.60 -4.50
C VAL A 195 -11.73 -0.84 -5.82
N ALA A 196 -10.90 0.19 -6.04
CA ALA A 196 -10.84 0.88 -7.34
C ALA A 196 -10.42 -0.05 -8.49
N GLY A 197 -9.65 -1.09 -8.19
CA GLY A 197 -9.29 -2.12 -9.18
C GLY A 197 -10.43 -2.98 -9.69
N MET A 198 -11.59 -2.92 -9.06
CA MET A 198 -12.83 -3.60 -9.47
C MET A 198 -13.71 -2.73 -10.40
N LEU A 199 -13.42 -1.43 -10.49
CA LEU A 199 -14.18 -0.49 -11.31
C LEU A 199 -14.00 -0.76 -12.81
N SER A 200 -14.94 -0.25 -13.60
CA SER A 200 -14.72 -0.06 -15.02
C SER A 200 -13.77 1.13 -15.26
N PRO A 201 -13.10 1.21 -16.42
CA PRO A 201 -12.22 2.36 -16.73
C PRO A 201 -12.92 3.72 -16.63
N THR A 202 -14.21 3.78 -16.97
CA THR A 202 -15.01 5.01 -16.87
C THR A 202 -15.22 5.42 -15.41
N LEU A 203 -15.62 4.48 -14.56
CA LEU A 203 -15.85 4.75 -13.14
C LEU A 203 -14.55 5.04 -12.39
N GLU A 204 -13.46 4.35 -12.72
CA GLU A 204 -12.15 4.63 -12.12
C GLU A 204 -11.71 6.06 -12.42
N LYS A 205 -11.86 6.49 -13.67
CA LYS A 205 -11.54 7.87 -14.11
C LYS A 205 -12.41 8.92 -13.43
N GLU A 206 -13.60 8.58 -12.99
CA GLU A 206 -14.55 9.48 -12.35
C GLU A 206 -14.43 9.48 -10.82
N PHE A 207 -14.38 8.29 -10.21
CA PHE A 207 -14.52 8.12 -8.76
C PHE A 207 -13.23 7.78 -8.02
N SER A 208 -12.11 7.46 -8.69
CA SER A 208 -10.87 7.10 -8.02
C SER A 208 -9.70 8.04 -8.36
N SER A 209 -9.17 8.01 -9.57
CA SER A 209 -7.95 8.74 -9.95
C SER A 209 -7.98 10.25 -9.65
N PRO A 210 -9.08 10.99 -9.82
CA PRO A 210 -9.12 12.43 -9.49
C PRO A 210 -8.94 12.70 -8.00
N TYR A 211 -9.45 11.83 -7.14
CA TYR A 211 -9.33 11.95 -5.68
C TYR A 211 -7.95 11.55 -5.19
N VAL A 212 -7.35 10.50 -5.75
CA VAL A 212 -5.93 10.15 -5.53
C VAL A 212 -5.04 11.31 -5.95
N LYS A 213 -5.29 11.91 -7.13
CA LYS A 213 -4.52 13.07 -7.61
C LYS A 213 -4.52 14.23 -6.63
N ARG A 214 -5.64 14.53 -6.01
CA ARG A 214 -5.75 15.61 -5.01
C ARG A 214 -4.85 15.35 -3.80
N ILE A 215 -4.73 14.09 -3.36
CA ILE A 215 -3.82 13.73 -2.28
C ILE A 215 -2.38 13.88 -2.76
N VAL A 216 -2.04 13.36 -3.94
CA VAL A 216 -0.71 13.51 -4.54
C VAL A 216 -0.30 14.98 -4.63
N ASP A 217 -1.15 15.83 -5.21
CA ASP A 217 -0.89 17.28 -5.36
C ASP A 217 -0.71 17.99 -4.02
N ALA A 218 -1.36 17.49 -2.95
CA ALA A 218 -1.30 18.11 -1.63
C ALA A 218 -0.06 17.75 -0.81
N VAL A 219 0.56 16.57 -1.06
CA VAL A 219 1.59 16.04 -0.15
C VAL A 219 2.91 15.70 -0.84
N GLN A 220 2.90 15.34 -2.15
CA GLN A 220 4.08 14.87 -2.87
C GLN A 220 5.04 16.01 -3.19
N ASP A 221 6.32 15.81 -2.88
CA ASP A 221 7.42 16.70 -3.25
C ASP A 221 8.73 15.89 -3.41
N ASP A 222 9.86 16.59 -3.46
CA ASP A 222 11.17 15.95 -3.64
C ASP A 222 11.57 15.05 -2.46
N ASP A 223 11.02 15.27 -1.25
CA ASP A 223 11.37 14.55 -0.02
C ASP A 223 10.27 13.56 0.42
N PHE A 224 9.09 13.60 -0.19
CA PHE A 224 7.94 12.76 0.15
C PHE A 224 7.19 12.32 -1.09
N ILE A 225 7.08 11.02 -1.31
CA ILE A 225 6.43 10.43 -2.49
C ILE A 225 5.15 9.67 -2.14
N VAL A 226 4.27 9.57 -3.13
CA VAL A 226 3.14 8.65 -3.11
C VAL A 226 3.46 7.48 -4.04
N ILE A 227 3.41 6.26 -3.50
CA ILE A 227 3.42 5.01 -4.26
C ILE A 227 1.97 4.53 -4.32
N TYR A 228 1.39 4.49 -5.51
CA TYR A 228 0.03 4.01 -5.71
C TYR A 228 0.03 2.49 -5.85
N HIS A 229 -0.74 1.78 -5.01
CA HIS A 229 -0.90 0.34 -5.09
C HIS A 229 -2.32 -0.04 -5.49
N ASN A 230 -2.43 -0.90 -6.50
CA ASN A 230 -3.69 -1.49 -6.91
C ASN A 230 -3.50 -2.96 -7.33
N CYS A 231 -4.21 -3.87 -6.67
CA CYS A 231 -4.12 -5.32 -6.92
C CYS A 231 -5.33 -5.89 -7.69
N GLY A 232 -6.16 -5.03 -8.27
CA GLY A 232 -7.34 -5.45 -9.02
C GLY A 232 -7.03 -6.05 -10.39
N ASP A 233 -7.99 -6.80 -10.94
CA ASP A 233 -7.84 -7.53 -12.20
C ASP A 233 -7.95 -6.61 -13.44
N ASN A 234 -8.60 -5.46 -13.30
CA ASN A 234 -8.92 -4.55 -14.42
C ASN A 234 -7.84 -3.47 -14.63
N VAL A 235 -6.79 -3.40 -13.82
CA VAL A 235 -5.82 -2.28 -13.84
C VAL A 235 -5.12 -2.09 -15.19
N LEU A 236 -4.96 -3.14 -15.99
CA LEU A 236 -4.42 -3.05 -17.36
C LEU A 236 -5.31 -2.22 -18.29
N LEU A 237 -6.62 -2.19 -18.04
CA LEU A 237 -7.58 -1.41 -18.82
C LEU A 237 -7.65 0.05 -18.37
N MET A 238 -7.12 0.35 -17.18
CA MET A 238 -7.21 1.66 -16.51
C MET A 238 -5.87 2.40 -16.47
N THR A 239 -4.85 1.90 -17.16
CA THR A 239 -3.47 2.41 -17.08
C THR A 239 -3.37 3.93 -17.31
N GLU A 240 -4.08 4.47 -18.31
CA GLU A 240 -4.09 5.91 -18.62
C GLU A 240 -4.67 6.73 -17.47
N SER A 241 -5.80 6.29 -16.92
CA SER A 241 -6.45 6.95 -15.80
C SER A 241 -5.59 6.87 -14.53
N ILE A 242 -5.07 5.69 -14.21
CA ILE A 242 -4.17 5.49 -13.08
C ILE A 242 -2.92 6.40 -13.19
N LEU A 243 -2.30 6.50 -14.35
CA LEU A 243 -1.17 7.41 -14.57
C LEU A 243 -1.54 8.88 -14.34
N SER A 244 -2.78 9.27 -14.66
CA SER A 244 -3.25 10.64 -14.49
C SER A 244 -3.30 11.10 -13.02
N ASN A 245 -3.27 10.18 -12.05
CA ASN A 245 -3.25 10.52 -10.63
C ASN A 245 -1.91 11.14 -10.17
N GLY A 246 -0.84 10.96 -10.96
CA GLY A 246 0.44 11.63 -10.75
C GLY A 246 1.29 11.09 -9.60
N ALA A 247 1.02 9.88 -9.10
CA ALA A 247 1.86 9.22 -8.12
C ALA A 247 3.31 9.03 -8.66
N ALA A 248 4.29 9.11 -7.78
CA ALA A 248 5.70 9.04 -8.16
C ALA A 248 6.16 7.63 -8.57
N ALA A 249 5.45 6.60 -8.12
CA ALA A 249 5.69 5.20 -8.45
C ALA A 249 4.40 4.39 -8.32
N TYR A 250 4.37 3.22 -8.96
CA TYR A 250 3.18 2.36 -8.98
C TYR A 250 3.54 0.93 -8.58
N HIS A 251 2.66 0.31 -7.83
CA HIS A 251 2.77 -1.07 -7.37
C HIS A 251 1.52 -1.84 -7.79
N PHE A 252 1.70 -2.97 -8.49
CA PHE A 252 0.58 -3.75 -9.01
C PHE A 252 0.56 -5.18 -8.47
N GLY A 253 -0.66 -5.71 -8.33
CA GLY A 253 -0.93 -7.04 -7.82
C GLY A 253 -0.58 -8.17 -8.79
N ASN A 254 -0.65 -9.40 -8.26
CA ASN A 254 -0.35 -10.63 -9.00
C ASN A 254 -1.49 -11.13 -9.89
N SER A 255 -2.63 -10.46 -9.90
CA SER A 255 -3.75 -10.76 -10.80
C SER A 255 -3.47 -10.42 -12.26
N ILE A 256 -2.46 -9.60 -12.55
CA ILE A 256 -2.09 -9.19 -13.90
C ILE A 256 -0.74 -9.73 -14.33
N ASN A 257 -0.52 -9.77 -15.65
CA ASN A 257 0.81 -9.97 -16.22
C ASN A 257 1.61 -8.66 -16.09
N MET A 258 2.71 -8.70 -15.33
CA MET A 258 3.54 -7.51 -15.08
C MET A 258 4.24 -7.00 -16.36
N ALA A 259 4.61 -7.88 -17.28
CA ALA A 259 5.21 -7.45 -18.56
C ALA A 259 4.25 -6.60 -19.38
N ASP A 260 2.95 -6.99 -19.44
CA ASP A 260 1.92 -6.22 -20.14
C ASP A 260 1.70 -4.84 -19.49
N MET A 261 1.88 -4.74 -18.17
CA MET A 261 1.84 -3.46 -17.47
C MET A 261 3.05 -2.60 -17.82
N LEU A 262 4.25 -3.17 -17.78
CA LEU A 262 5.51 -2.47 -18.09
C LEU A 262 5.55 -1.93 -19.53
N GLU A 263 4.94 -2.63 -20.48
CA GLU A 263 4.79 -2.14 -21.88
C GLU A 263 3.90 -0.89 -21.99
N ARG A 264 2.97 -0.70 -21.07
CA ARG A 264 1.99 0.41 -21.06
C ARG A 264 2.44 1.61 -20.24
N MET A 265 3.36 1.39 -19.30
CA MET A 265 3.81 2.42 -18.35
C MET A 265 5.05 3.15 -18.90
N PRO A 266 5.21 4.46 -18.61
CA PRO A 266 6.40 5.20 -18.97
C PRO A 266 7.67 4.58 -18.35
N SER A 267 8.77 4.55 -19.12
CA SER A 267 10.02 3.92 -18.70
C SER A 267 10.80 4.70 -17.64
N ASP A 268 10.40 5.93 -17.35
CA ASP A 268 10.96 6.81 -16.33
C ASP A 268 10.16 6.80 -15.01
N VAL A 269 9.12 5.96 -14.93
CA VAL A 269 8.29 5.77 -13.72
C VAL A 269 8.55 4.39 -13.14
N VAL A 270 8.86 4.32 -11.85
CA VAL A 270 9.11 3.04 -11.15
C VAL A 270 7.83 2.22 -11.04
N ILE A 271 7.90 0.97 -11.48
CA ILE A 271 6.82 -0.03 -11.43
C ILE A 271 7.26 -1.20 -10.57
N MET A 272 6.41 -1.61 -9.63
CA MET A 272 6.71 -2.66 -8.64
C MET A 272 5.67 -3.79 -8.68
N GLY A 273 6.09 -4.98 -8.38
CA GLY A 273 5.26 -6.19 -8.24
C GLY A 273 6.05 -7.45 -8.67
N ASN A 274 5.48 -8.65 -8.80
CA ASN A 274 4.14 -9.00 -8.32
C ASN A 274 4.07 -10.49 -7.96
N VAL A 275 5.04 -10.97 -7.15
CA VAL A 275 5.00 -12.37 -6.66
C VAL A 275 3.77 -12.55 -5.77
N ASP A 276 2.99 -13.62 -6.00
CA ASP A 276 1.75 -13.91 -5.26
C ASP A 276 2.00 -14.05 -3.75
N PRO A 277 1.46 -13.13 -2.91
CA PRO A 277 1.72 -13.14 -1.48
C PRO A 277 1.03 -14.29 -0.74
N ALA A 278 -0.10 -14.77 -1.24
CA ALA A 278 -0.89 -15.84 -0.59
C ALA A 278 -0.55 -17.21 -1.17
N GLY A 279 -0.64 -17.36 -2.48
CA GLY A 279 -0.43 -18.65 -3.15
C GLY A 279 1.02 -19.10 -3.12
N VAL A 280 1.96 -18.16 -3.31
CA VAL A 280 3.39 -18.48 -3.40
C VAL A 280 4.11 -18.20 -2.09
N LEU A 281 4.09 -16.94 -1.58
CA LEU A 281 4.88 -16.61 -0.39
C LEU A 281 4.37 -17.27 0.87
N ARG A 282 3.05 -17.30 1.10
CA ARG A 282 2.49 -17.92 2.31
C ARG A 282 2.36 -19.44 2.22
N ASN A 283 1.78 -19.93 1.13
CA ASN A 283 1.36 -21.34 1.00
C ASN A 283 2.34 -22.19 0.17
N GLY A 284 3.33 -21.59 -0.48
CA GLY A 284 4.36 -22.28 -1.25
C GLY A 284 5.48 -22.84 -0.38
N THR A 285 6.42 -23.52 -1.03
CA THR A 285 7.70 -23.94 -0.44
C THR A 285 8.80 -22.95 -0.82
N THR A 286 9.96 -23.03 -0.16
CA THR A 286 11.13 -22.20 -0.50
C THR A 286 11.55 -22.35 -1.97
N GLU A 287 11.40 -23.56 -2.53
CA GLU A 287 11.69 -23.84 -3.94
C GLU A 287 10.70 -23.12 -4.87
N THR A 288 9.38 -23.23 -4.60
CA THR A 288 8.35 -22.56 -5.43
C THR A 288 8.44 -21.06 -5.33
N VAL A 289 8.78 -20.50 -4.17
CA VAL A 289 9.02 -19.06 -3.99
C VAL A 289 10.21 -18.61 -4.84
N LYS A 290 11.32 -19.33 -4.77
CA LYS A 290 12.51 -19.05 -5.57
C LYS A 290 12.23 -19.12 -7.08
N GLU A 291 11.61 -20.21 -7.54
CA GLU A 291 11.25 -20.40 -8.95
C GLU A 291 10.35 -19.27 -9.46
N GLU A 292 9.30 -18.91 -8.71
CA GLU A 292 8.38 -17.86 -9.12
C GLU A 292 9.03 -16.46 -9.09
N THR A 293 9.85 -16.17 -8.09
CA THR A 293 10.60 -14.91 -8.02
C THR A 293 11.53 -14.76 -9.23
N LEU A 294 12.32 -15.78 -9.53
CA LEU A 294 13.21 -15.78 -10.69
C LEU A 294 12.42 -15.72 -12.00
N ARG A 295 11.26 -16.39 -12.10
CA ARG A 295 10.37 -16.31 -13.27
C ARG A 295 9.93 -14.87 -13.54
N VAL A 296 9.45 -14.15 -12.52
CA VAL A 296 9.02 -12.75 -12.65
C VAL A 296 10.21 -11.88 -13.02
N MET A 297 11.36 -12.05 -12.38
CA MET A 297 12.57 -11.27 -12.66
C MET A 297 13.09 -11.50 -14.09
N ASN A 298 13.14 -12.75 -14.57
CA ASN A 298 13.57 -13.07 -15.93
C ASN A 298 12.70 -12.40 -17.02
N ILE A 299 11.41 -12.21 -16.74
CA ILE A 299 10.48 -11.55 -17.66
C ILE A 299 10.62 -10.02 -17.58
N CYS A 300 10.74 -9.46 -16.36
CA CYS A 300 10.53 -8.04 -16.12
C CYS A 300 11.82 -7.23 -15.93
N CYS A 301 12.95 -7.83 -15.54
CA CYS A 301 14.18 -7.07 -15.23
C CYS A 301 14.90 -6.48 -16.46
N SER A 302 14.46 -6.82 -17.68
CA SER A 302 14.87 -6.11 -18.90
C SER A 302 14.34 -4.67 -18.96
N TYR A 303 13.29 -4.36 -18.20
CA TYR A 303 12.76 -3.00 -18.02
C TYR A 303 13.51 -2.30 -16.88
N ALA A 304 14.22 -1.22 -17.20
CA ALA A 304 15.05 -0.49 -16.23
C ALA A 304 14.25 0.09 -15.05
N ASN A 305 12.98 0.34 -15.23
CA ASN A 305 12.07 0.90 -14.21
C ASN A 305 11.34 -0.16 -13.38
N PHE A 306 11.58 -1.46 -13.61
CA PHE A 306 10.96 -2.53 -12.84
C PHE A 306 11.69 -2.79 -11.52
N ILE A 307 10.93 -2.97 -10.44
CA ILE A 307 11.42 -3.40 -9.11
C ILE A 307 10.59 -4.60 -8.66
N ILE A 308 11.26 -5.71 -8.39
CA ILE A 308 10.59 -6.91 -7.88
C ILE A 308 9.97 -6.64 -6.51
N SER A 309 8.74 -7.10 -6.31
CA SER A 309 7.97 -6.98 -5.07
C SER A 309 7.03 -8.17 -4.89
N SER A 310 6.41 -8.29 -3.72
CA SER A 310 5.17 -9.06 -3.55
C SER A 310 4.03 -8.43 -4.36
N GLY A 311 3.01 -9.21 -4.71
CA GLY A 311 1.85 -8.67 -5.44
C GLY A 311 0.87 -7.87 -4.57
N CYS A 312 0.97 -8.00 -3.27
CA CYS A 312 0.20 -7.26 -2.25
C CYS A 312 0.92 -7.41 -0.90
N ASP A 313 0.29 -6.96 0.19
CA ASP A 313 0.78 -7.18 1.55
C ASP A 313 1.02 -8.66 1.83
N ILE A 314 2.19 -8.97 2.40
CA ILE A 314 2.56 -10.33 2.74
C ILE A 314 1.80 -10.74 4.02
N PRO A 315 1.00 -11.83 3.98
CA PRO A 315 0.21 -12.25 5.13
C PRO A 315 1.05 -12.50 6.39
N HIS A 316 0.52 -12.16 7.56
CA HIS A 316 1.19 -12.27 8.86
C HIS A 316 1.75 -13.68 9.15
N ALA A 317 1.03 -14.74 8.70
CA ALA A 317 1.41 -16.13 8.91
C ALA A 317 2.36 -16.70 7.85
N THR A 318 2.96 -15.85 7.01
CA THR A 318 3.95 -16.29 6.00
C THR A 318 5.23 -16.76 6.71
N PRO A 319 5.70 -18.00 6.40
CA PRO A 319 6.96 -18.50 6.95
C PRO A 319 8.14 -17.61 6.55
N TRP A 320 9.01 -17.32 7.52
CA TRP A 320 10.20 -16.50 7.22
C TRP A 320 11.17 -17.18 6.27
N GLU A 321 11.20 -18.51 6.25
CA GLU A 321 11.97 -19.29 5.29
C GLU A 321 11.57 -18.98 3.85
N ASN A 322 10.29 -18.74 3.60
CA ASN A 322 9.78 -18.35 2.29
C ASN A 322 10.14 -16.89 1.96
N ILE A 323 10.05 -15.99 2.94
CA ILE A 323 10.50 -14.60 2.76
C ILE A 323 12.01 -14.54 2.49
N ASP A 324 12.81 -15.29 3.24
CA ASP A 324 14.25 -15.40 3.02
C ASP A 324 14.58 -16.00 1.63
N ALA A 325 13.80 -16.99 1.18
CA ALA A 325 13.95 -17.57 -0.17
C ALA A 325 13.65 -16.54 -1.28
N PHE A 326 12.64 -15.66 -1.09
CA PHE A 326 12.36 -14.55 -2.01
C PHE A 326 13.57 -13.61 -2.13
N PHE A 327 14.15 -13.14 -1.01
CA PHE A 327 15.32 -12.26 -1.05
C PHE A 327 16.56 -12.96 -1.58
N SER A 328 16.76 -14.25 -1.25
CA SER A 328 17.87 -15.05 -1.80
C SER A 328 17.77 -15.20 -3.31
N ALA A 329 16.57 -15.39 -3.85
CA ALA A 329 16.36 -15.47 -5.29
C ALA A 329 16.67 -14.13 -5.99
N VAL A 330 16.34 -13.01 -5.36
CA VAL A 330 16.69 -11.67 -5.87
C VAL A 330 18.21 -11.48 -5.93
N ASP A 331 18.92 -11.88 -4.86
CA ASP A 331 20.38 -11.79 -4.81
C ASP A 331 21.03 -12.69 -5.87
N GLU A 332 20.57 -13.94 -5.99
CA GLU A 332 21.08 -14.91 -6.97
C GLU A 332 20.93 -14.42 -8.42
N TYR A 333 19.78 -13.81 -8.76
CA TYR A 333 19.53 -13.26 -10.09
C TYR A 333 20.58 -12.25 -10.54
N TYR A 334 21.11 -11.44 -9.60
CA TYR A 334 22.13 -10.43 -9.91
C TYR A 334 23.57 -10.94 -9.73
N ASP A 335 23.76 -12.14 -9.17
CA ASP A 335 25.09 -12.76 -9.04
C ASP A 335 25.45 -13.64 -10.25
N GLU A 336 24.46 -13.99 -11.11
CA GLU A 336 24.66 -14.66 -12.40
C GLU A 336 25.03 -13.67 -13.51
#